data_a8829dea1d363c5a31ac3de224d2d3f4
#
_entry.id   a8829dea1d363c5a31ac3de224d2d3f4
#
_cell.length_a   1.000
_cell.length_b   1.000
_cell.length_c   1.000
_cell.angle_alpha   90.00
_cell.angle_beta   90.00
_cell.angle_gamma   90.00
#
_symmetry.space_group_name_H-M   'P 1'
#
loop_
_entity.id
_entity.type
_entity.pdbx_description
1 polymer ?
#
loop_
_entity_poly.entity_id
_entity_poly.type
_entity_poly.pdbx_seq_one_letter_code
_entity_poly.pdbx_strand_id
1 'polypeptide(L)'
;MGGALRPARHRPHRRDRVCVCGRNAAGEFARSGGWGHLIDDGGSGYALGRDALAAVVRQWDGRGEATLLSELIPAQLGTRTPQELIAYVYGGDKSRVAALAPLAAQAAGQGDQAALRIYERGSAELTALVTAAADRLGLRVGEVALLGGLLSHDRYLREAFTADLARKAPGLRCVEPRQDAAAGAAMLALDMLREGQP
;
A
#
# COMPACT_ATOMS: atom_id res chain seq x y z
N MET A 1 47.26 -12.22 -0.37
CA MET A 1 46.15 -12.38 -1.30
C MET A 1 44.88 -11.81 -0.64
N GLY A 2 44.52 -10.57 -0.91
CA GLY A 2 43.41 -9.86 -0.31
C GLY A 2 42.15 -10.06 -1.11
N GLY A 3 41.22 -10.83 -0.57
CA GLY A 3 39.87 -10.97 -1.12
C GLY A 3 39.04 -9.71 -0.79
N ALA A 4 38.84 -8.86 -1.77
CA ALA A 4 37.94 -7.71 -1.62
C ALA A 4 36.49 -8.20 -1.55
N LEU A 5 35.85 -8.06 -0.38
CA LEU A 5 34.41 -8.20 -0.21
C LEU A 5 33.71 -7.14 -1.07
N ARG A 6 33.10 -7.55 -2.18
CA ARG A 6 32.24 -6.70 -2.98
C ARG A 6 30.97 -6.42 -2.15
N PRO A 7 30.60 -5.13 -1.92
CA PRO A 7 29.34 -4.83 -1.27
C PRO A 7 28.20 -5.36 -2.13
N ALA A 8 27.29 -6.12 -1.52
CA ALA A 8 26.07 -6.54 -2.15
C ALA A 8 25.34 -5.31 -2.71
N ARG A 9 25.09 -5.29 -4.02
CA ARG A 9 24.31 -4.23 -4.67
C ARG A 9 22.91 -4.29 -4.11
N HIS A 10 22.66 -3.51 -3.10
CA HIS A 10 21.33 -3.26 -2.57
C HIS A 10 20.57 -2.52 -3.68
N ARG A 11 19.77 -3.24 -4.46
CA ARG A 11 18.78 -2.59 -5.34
C ARG A 11 17.73 -1.98 -4.41
N PRO A 12 17.55 -0.66 -4.36
CA PRO A 12 16.47 -0.08 -3.59
C PRO A 12 15.15 -0.58 -4.20
N HIS A 13 14.42 -1.42 -3.47
CA HIS A 13 13.05 -1.81 -3.82
C HIS A 13 12.15 -0.57 -3.66
N ARG A 14 12.16 0.30 -4.66
CA ARG A 14 11.45 1.58 -4.69
C ARG A 14 9.94 1.46 -4.85
N ARG A 15 9.41 0.24 -5.12
CA ARG A 15 8.02 0.06 -5.58
C ARG A 15 7.01 -0.35 -4.50
N ASP A 16 7.44 -0.59 -3.26
CA ASP A 16 6.61 -1.25 -2.26
C ASP A 16 6.42 -0.42 -0.99
N ARG A 17 6.32 0.88 -1.10
CA ARG A 17 6.06 1.76 0.04
C ARG A 17 4.89 2.68 -0.29
N VAL A 18 3.95 2.76 0.63
CA VAL A 18 2.88 3.75 0.54
C VAL A 18 3.34 5.05 1.17
N CYS A 19 3.26 6.13 0.44
CA CYS A 19 3.51 7.47 0.95
C CYS A 19 2.65 8.49 0.20
N VAL A 20 2.34 9.57 0.87
CA VAL A 20 1.68 10.74 0.32
C VAL A 20 2.67 11.89 0.33
N CYS A 21 2.78 12.58 -0.77
CA CYS A 21 3.54 13.81 -0.91
C CYS A 21 2.62 14.92 -1.40
N GLY A 22 2.71 16.10 -0.83
CA GLY A 22 1.91 17.25 -1.22
C GLY A 22 2.71 18.52 -1.21
N ARG A 23 2.23 19.53 -1.95
CA ARG A 23 2.75 20.88 -1.98
C ARG A 23 1.59 21.86 -1.99
N ASN A 24 1.68 22.95 -1.21
CA ASN A 24 0.68 24.01 -1.24
C ASN A 24 1.10 25.16 -2.18
N ALA A 25 0.24 26.16 -2.33
CA ALA A 25 0.49 27.31 -3.21
C ALA A 25 1.67 28.18 -2.75
N ALA A 26 2.06 28.10 -1.48
CA ALA A 26 3.25 28.79 -0.96
C ALA A 26 4.56 28.02 -1.23
N GLY A 27 4.47 26.84 -1.89
CA GLY A 27 5.64 26.01 -2.17
C GLY A 27 6.03 25.08 -1.01
N GLU A 28 5.34 25.12 0.13
CA GLU A 28 5.63 24.24 1.26
C GLU A 28 5.33 22.79 0.92
N PHE A 29 6.22 21.89 1.34
CA PHE A 29 6.15 20.46 1.06
C PHE A 29 5.86 19.65 2.32
N ALA A 30 4.99 18.67 2.21
CA ALA A 30 4.77 17.69 3.26
C ALA A 30 4.77 16.27 2.69
N ARG A 31 5.31 15.36 3.49
CA ARG A 31 5.25 13.92 3.26
C ARG A 31 4.63 13.22 4.45
N SER A 32 3.80 12.20 4.19
CA SER A 32 3.23 11.28 5.16
C SER A 32 3.45 9.84 4.71
N GLY A 33 3.82 8.94 5.61
CA GLY A 33 4.10 7.54 5.31
C GLY A 33 5.47 7.28 4.66
N GLY A 34 5.61 6.08 4.06
CA GLY A 34 6.85 5.64 3.42
C GLY A 34 7.90 5.08 4.38
N TRP A 35 7.49 4.68 5.59
CA TRP A 35 8.38 4.14 6.62
C TRP A 35 8.76 2.67 6.38
N GLY A 36 8.04 1.98 5.49
CA GLY A 36 8.31 0.60 5.10
C GLY A 36 7.53 -0.41 5.92
N HIS A 37 7.43 -1.63 5.37
CA HIS A 37 6.51 -2.68 5.79
C HIS A 37 6.68 -3.19 7.24
N LEU A 38 7.85 -2.96 7.85
CA LEU A 38 8.10 -3.35 9.25
C LEU A 38 7.66 -2.27 10.25
N ILE A 39 7.56 -1.02 9.82
CA ILE A 39 7.26 0.11 10.70
C ILE A 39 5.83 0.59 10.46
N ASP A 40 5.55 1.02 9.22
CA ASP A 40 4.25 1.56 8.85
C ASP A 40 4.11 1.56 7.31
N ASP A 41 3.20 0.73 6.82
CA ASP A 41 2.93 0.54 5.39
C ASP A 41 1.45 0.19 5.16
N GLY A 42 0.56 0.71 5.99
CA GLY A 42 -0.89 0.49 5.88
C GLY A 42 -1.41 0.83 4.48
N GLY A 43 -2.31 0.00 3.95
CA GLY A 43 -2.83 0.16 2.58
C GLY A 43 -1.89 -0.26 1.47
N SER A 44 -0.69 -0.81 1.77
CA SER A 44 0.20 -1.40 0.77
C SER A 44 -0.24 -2.80 0.36
N GLY A 45 0.26 -3.29 -0.78
CA GLY A 45 0.06 -4.69 -1.18
C GLY A 45 0.60 -5.68 -0.15
N TYR A 46 1.70 -5.34 0.52
CA TYR A 46 2.22 -6.15 1.62
C TYR A 46 1.24 -6.19 2.80
N ALA A 47 0.70 -5.04 3.20
CA ALA A 47 -0.27 -4.97 4.30
C ALA A 47 -1.54 -5.77 3.97
N LEU A 48 -2.09 -5.64 2.75
CA LEU A 48 -3.25 -6.42 2.31
C LEU A 48 -2.95 -7.93 2.32
N GLY A 49 -1.80 -8.35 1.80
CA GLY A 49 -1.39 -9.76 1.78
C GLY A 49 -1.15 -10.33 3.18
N ARG A 50 -0.51 -9.56 4.06
CA ARG A 50 -0.32 -9.91 5.47
C ARG A 50 -1.65 -10.07 6.20
N ASP A 51 -2.58 -9.14 5.99
CA ASP A 51 -3.89 -9.17 6.63
C ASP A 51 -4.76 -10.33 6.09
N ALA A 52 -4.59 -10.67 4.81
CA ALA A 52 -5.20 -11.86 4.23
C ALA A 52 -4.67 -13.15 4.88
N LEU A 53 -3.35 -13.27 5.06
CA LEU A 53 -2.74 -14.38 5.81
C LEU A 53 -3.24 -14.42 7.26
N ALA A 54 -3.35 -13.26 7.91
CA ALA A 54 -3.87 -13.17 9.26
C ALA A 54 -5.33 -13.65 9.36
N ALA A 55 -6.16 -13.35 8.36
CA ALA A 55 -7.53 -13.86 8.29
C ALA A 55 -7.57 -15.39 8.20
N VAL A 56 -6.70 -15.98 7.35
CA VAL A 56 -6.58 -17.45 7.21
C VAL A 56 -6.22 -18.11 8.54
N VAL A 57 -5.14 -17.66 9.17
CA VAL A 57 -4.68 -18.32 10.42
C VAL A 57 -5.67 -18.10 11.57
N ARG A 58 -6.35 -16.97 11.63
CA ARG A 58 -7.41 -16.73 12.62
C ARG A 58 -8.60 -17.67 12.44
N GLN A 59 -9.00 -17.94 11.20
CA GLN A 59 -10.04 -18.95 10.94
C GLN A 59 -9.59 -20.35 11.36
N TRP A 60 -8.36 -20.73 11.00
CA TRP A 60 -7.83 -22.05 11.38
C TRP A 60 -7.75 -22.24 12.90
N ASP A 61 -7.44 -21.18 13.65
CA ASP A 61 -7.42 -21.18 15.11
C ASP A 61 -8.82 -21.11 15.74
N GLY A 62 -9.88 -20.95 14.97
CA GLY A 62 -11.24 -20.70 15.49
C GLY A 62 -11.44 -19.33 16.14
N ARG A 63 -10.51 -18.38 15.91
CA ARG A 63 -10.55 -16.99 16.41
C ARG A 63 -11.13 -15.99 15.40
N GLY A 64 -11.34 -16.40 14.20
CA GLY A 64 -11.83 -15.58 13.08
C GLY A 64 -13.07 -16.17 12.45
N GLU A 65 -13.70 -15.36 11.62
CA GLU A 65 -14.81 -15.79 10.80
C GLU A 65 -14.35 -16.67 9.62
N ALA A 66 -15.30 -17.39 9.04
CA ALA A 66 -15.07 -18.12 7.78
C ALA A 66 -14.70 -17.14 6.67
N THR A 67 -13.69 -17.49 5.86
CA THR A 67 -13.23 -16.67 4.74
C THR A 67 -12.79 -17.56 3.57
N LEU A 68 -13.09 -17.12 2.35
CA LEU A 68 -12.62 -17.74 1.11
C LEU A 68 -11.09 -17.72 1.00
N LEU A 69 -10.42 -16.81 1.70
CA LEU A 69 -8.97 -16.73 1.73
C LEU A 69 -8.33 -18.01 2.25
N SER A 70 -9.02 -18.76 3.12
CA SER A 70 -8.56 -20.05 3.66
C SER A 70 -8.50 -21.18 2.64
N GLU A 71 -9.17 -21.00 1.50
CA GLU A 71 -9.09 -21.88 0.35
C GLU A 71 -8.16 -21.34 -0.72
N LEU A 72 -8.31 -20.05 -1.05
CA LEU A 72 -7.58 -19.39 -2.13
C LEU A 72 -6.07 -19.33 -1.89
N ILE A 73 -5.65 -18.94 -0.68
CA ILE A 73 -4.22 -18.77 -0.40
C ILE A 73 -3.48 -20.10 -0.38
N PRO A 74 -3.92 -21.14 0.35
CA PRO A 74 -3.27 -22.44 0.31
C PRO A 74 -3.26 -23.05 -1.10
N ALA A 75 -4.34 -22.92 -1.85
CA ALA A 75 -4.40 -23.42 -3.23
C ALA A 75 -3.39 -22.73 -4.14
N GLN A 76 -3.28 -21.41 -4.05
CA GLN A 76 -2.31 -20.61 -4.83
C GLN A 76 -0.86 -20.96 -4.48
N LEU A 77 -0.59 -21.23 -3.21
CA LEU A 77 0.77 -21.50 -2.72
C LEU A 77 1.16 -22.97 -2.80
N GLY A 78 0.20 -23.88 -3.03
CA GLY A 78 0.40 -25.32 -2.96
C GLY A 78 0.68 -25.80 -1.53
N THR A 79 0.27 -25.03 -0.51
CA THR A 79 0.47 -25.36 0.92
C THR A 79 -0.74 -26.13 1.45
N ARG A 80 -0.49 -27.10 2.34
CA ARG A 80 -1.53 -27.96 2.94
C ARG A 80 -1.58 -27.88 4.46
N THR A 81 -0.54 -27.32 5.05
CA THR A 81 -0.38 -27.27 6.51
C THR A 81 -0.01 -25.86 6.97
N PRO A 82 -0.31 -25.50 8.23
CA PRO A 82 0.14 -24.23 8.81
C PRO A 82 1.67 -24.05 8.77
N GLN A 83 2.43 -25.13 8.94
CA GLN A 83 3.89 -25.12 8.89
C GLN A 83 4.42 -24.73 7.52
N GLU A 84 3.81 -25.23 6.46
CA GLU A 84 4.17 -24.86 5.08
C GLU A 84 3.86 -23.39 4.80
N LEU A 85 2.74 -22.87 5.30
CA LEU A 85 2.39 -21.45 5.20
C LEU A 85 3.41 -20.57 5.93
N ILE A 86 3.81 -20.96 7.14
CA ILE A 86 4.88 -20.28 7.91
C ILE A 86 6.19 -20.30 7.11
N ALA A 87 6.58 -21.45 6.58
CA ALA A 87 7.80 -21.60 5.79
C ALA A 87 7.78 -20.72 4.53
N TYR A 88 6.63 -20.59 3.87
CA TYR A 88 6.47 -19.70 2.73
C TYR A 88 6.73 -18.24 3.12
N VAL A 89 6.14 -17.76 4.22
CA VAL A 89 6.26 -16.36 4.65
C VAL A 89 7.69 -16.04 5.09
N TYR A 90 8.27 -16.88 5.94
CA TYR A 90 9.59 -16.62 6.52
C TYR A 90 10.77 -17.05 5.61
N GLY A 91 10.51 -17.91 4.63
CA GLY A 91 11.53 -18.35 3.66
C GLY A 91 11.74 -17.41 2.47
N GLY A 92 11.08 -16.23 2.45
CA GLY A 92 11.16 -15.29 1.35
C GLY A 92 11.19 -13.83 1.77
N ASP A 93 11.19 -12.97 0.77
CA ASP A 93 11.11 -11.52 0.98
C ASP A 93 9.65 -11.04 1.05
N LYS A 94 9.47 -9.76 1.34
CA LYS A 94 8.16 -9.11 1.45
C LYS A 94 7.31 -9.21 0.17
N SER A 95 7.93 -9.37 -1.01
CA SER A 95 7.20 -9.45 -2.27
C SER A 95 6.31 -10.69 -2.35
N ARG A 96 6.70 -11.78 -1.69
CA ARG A 96 5.87 -12.99 -1.58
C ARG A 96 4.55 -12.72 -0.86
N VAL A 97 4.60 -11.95 0.23
CA VAL A 97 3.40 -11.57 0.98
C VAL A 97 2.57 -10.58 0.16
N ALA A 98 3.20 -9.59 -0.46
CA ALA A 98 2.52 -8.62 -1.32
C ALA A 98 1.82 -9.28 -2.53
N ALA A 99 2.37 -10.37 -3.05
CA ALA A 99 1.78 -11.14 -4.15
C ALA A 99 0.44 -11.81 -3.81
N LEU A 100 0.06 -11.85 -2.52
CA LEU A 100 -1.23 -12.39 -2.07
C LEU A 100 -2.37 -11.35 -2.10
N ALA A 101 -2.06 -10.06 -2.26
CA ALA A 101 -3.08 -9.01 -2.33
C ALA A 101 -4.16 -9.26 -3.41
N PRO A 102 -3.85 -9.77 -4.62
CA PRO A 102 -4.87 -10.09 -5.61
C PRO A 102 -5.89 -11.14 -5.13
N LEU A 103 -5.51 -12.04 -4.22
CA LEU A 103 -6.44 -13.02 -3.66
C LEU A 103 -7.43 -12.37 -2.70
N ALA A 104 -7.03 -11.31 -1.99
CA ALA A 104 -7.94 -10.49 -1.22
C ALA A 104 -8.97 -9.78 -2.12
N ALA A 105 -8.55 -9.28 -3.30
CA ALA A 105 -9.46 -8.72 -4.29
C ALA A 105 -10.43 -9.76 -4.83
N GLN A 106 -9.96 -10.97 -5.11
CA GLN A 106 -10.79 -12.06 -5.56
C GLN A 106 -11.85 -12.45 -4.52
N ALA A 107 -11.47 -12.58 -3.24
CA ALA A 107 -12.38 -12.89 -2.15
C ALA A 107 -13.39 -11.75 -1.92
N ALA A 108 -12.96 -10.50 -1.91
CA ALA A 108 -13.84 -9.33 -1.80
C ALA A 108 -14.87 -9.28 -2.94
N GLY A 109 -14.46 -9.66 -4.17
CA GLY A 109 -15.33 -9.76 -5.33
C GLY A 109 -16.43 -10.80 -5.20
N GLN A 110 -16.26 -11.77 -4.32
CA GLN A 110 -17.24 -12.80 -4.00
C GLN A 110 -18.02 -12.47 -2.72
N GLY A 111 -17.87 -11.27 -2.16
CA GLY A 111 -18.60 -10.81 -0.97
C GLY A 111 -18.02 -11.31 0.35
N ASP A 112 -16.78 -11.80 0.35
CA ASP A 112 -16.10 -12.26 1.56
C ASP A 112 -15.91 -11.11 2.57
N GLN A 113 -16.51 -11.26 3.75
CA GLN A 113 -16.54 -10.20 4.74
C GLN A 113 -15.16 -9.91 5.35
N ALA A 114 -14.32 -10.94 5.52
CA ALA A 114 -12.95 -10.75 6.01
C ALA A 114 -12.13 -9.96 5.00
N ALA A 115 -12.24 -10.26 3.71
CA ALA A 115 -11.58 -9.52 2.65
C ALA A 115 -12.07 -8.08 2.55
N LEU A 116 -13.38 -7.83 2.62
CA LEU A 116 -13.93 -6.48 2.61
C LEU A 116 -13.39 -5.64 3.78
N ARG A 117 -13.31 -6.20 5.00
CA ARG A 117 -12.69 -5.51 6.14
C ARG A 117 -11.20 -5.24 5.98
N ILE A 118 -10.47 -6.05 5.23
CA ILE A 118 -9.07 -5.76 4.87
C ILE A 118 -9.01 -4.47 4.05
N TYR A 119 -9.90 -4.31 3.08
CA TYR A 119 -9.98 -3.09 2.27
C TYR A 119 -10.44 -1.87 3.04
N GLU A 120 -11.40 -2.02 3.96
CA GLU A 120 -11.83 -0.94 4.86
C GLU A 120 -10.66 -0.43 5.71
N ARG A 121 -9.87 -1.34 6.31
CA ARG A 121 -8.68 -0.93 7.06
C ARG A 121 -7.61 -0.30 6.17
N GLY A 122 -7.31 -0.91 5.03
CA GLY A 122 -6.33 -0.35 4.08
C GLY A 122 -6.71 1.04 3.59
N SER A 123 -7.99 1.27 3.30
CA SER A 123 -8.50 2.59 2.89
C SER A 123 -8.41 3.63 4.02
N ALA A 124 -8.70 3.23 5.25
CA ALA A 124 -8.60 4.12 6.41
C ALA A 124 -7.15 4.59 6.65
N GLU A 125 -6.17 3.69 6.49
CA GLU A 125 -4.75 4.03 6.58
C GLU A 125 -4.32 5.00 5.47
N LEU A 126 -4.73 4.75 4.22
CA LEU A 126 -4.45 5.66 3.11
C LEU A 126 -5.06 7.04 3.33
N THR A 127 -6.30 7.08 3.82
CA THR A 127 -7.00 8.35 4.13
C THR A 127 -6.27 9.10 5.24
N ALA A 128 -5.82 8.41 6.29
CA ALA A 128 -5.04 9.02 7.36
C ALA A 128 -3.73 9.65 6.87
N LEU A 129 -3.04 8.99 5.94
CA LEU A 129 -1.83 9.56 5.33
C LEU A 129 -2.15 10.85 4.54
N VAL A 130 -3.23 10.85 3.75
CA VAL A 130 -3.62 12.03 2.96
C VAL A 130 -4.04 13.18 3.86
N THR A 131 -4.90 12.93 4.85
CA THR A 131 -5.36 13.97 5.76
C THR A 131 -4.23 14.56 6.58
N ALA A 132 -3.30 13.75 7.07
CA ALA A 132 -2.11 14.21 7.79
C ALA A 132 -1.21 15.12 6.93
N ALA A 133 -1.00 14.79 5.66
CA ALA A 133 -0.24 15.63 4.74
C ALA A 133 -0.98 16.94 4.42
N ALA A 134 -2.30 16.85 4.18
CA ALA A 134 -3.14 18.01 3.89
C ALA A 134 -3.21 18.98 5.07
N ASP A 135 -3.38 18.48 6.30
CA ASP A 135 -3.42 19.31 7.51
C ASP A 135 -2.09 20.06 7.74
N ARG A 136 -0.96 19.39 7.51
CA ARG A 136 0.37 20.03 7.62
C ARG A 136 0.60 21.15 6.60
N LEU A 137 -0.08 21.07 5.46
CA LEU A 137 -0.02 22.06 4.37
C LEU A 137 -1.15 23.10 4.43
N GLY A 138 -2.05 23.00 5.41
CA GLY A 138 -3.23 23.85 5.49
C GLY A 138 -4.22 23.66 4.34
N LEU A 139 -4.17 22.53 3.64
CA LEU A 139 -5.01 22.24 2.48
C LEU A 139 -6.39 21.71 2.93
N ARG A 140 -7.44 22.45 2.64
CA ARG A 140 -8.83 22.05 2.88
C ARG A 140 -9.54 21.61 1.60
N VAL A 141 -9.01 22.02 0.46
CA VAL A 141 -9.51 21.68 -0.88
C VAL A 141 -8.32 21.34 -1.76
N GLY A 142 -8.45 20.31 -2.60
CA GLY A 142 -7.36 19.92 -3.50
C GLY A 142 -7.59 18.61 -4.24
N GLU A 143 -6.62 18.27 -5.07
CA GLU A 143 -6.60 17.04 -5.85
C GLU A 143 -5.59 16.05 -5.25
N VAL A 144 -5.98 14.79 -5.19
CA VAL A 144 -5.15 13.66 -4.75
C VAL A 144 -4.94 12.74 -5.93
N ALA A 145 -3.78 12.83 -6.58
CA ALA A 145 -3.43 11.96 -7.69
C ALA A 145 -3.06 10.56 -7.18
N LEU A 146 -3.72 9.54 -7.72
CA LEU A 146 -3.54 8.14 -7.34
C LEU A 146 -2.45 7.49 -8.19
N LEU A 147 -1.29 7.25 -7.58
CA LEU A 147 -0.13 6.69 -8.24
C LEU A 147 0.22 5.29 -7.70
N GLY A 148 0.78 4.45 -8.56
CA GLY A 148 1.28 3.13 -8.20
C GLY A 148 0.34 1.99 -8.58
N GLY A 149 0.94 0.81 -8.83
CA GLY A 149 0.23 -0.33 -9.42
C GLY A 149 -0.97 -0.82 -8.60
N LEU A 150 -0.91 -0.75 -7.28
CA LEU A 150 -2.02 -1.20 -6.44
C LEU A 150 -3.27 -0.33 -6.67
N LEU A 151 -3.19 0.99 -6.46
CA LEU A 151 -4.32 1.90 -6.66
C LEU A 151 -4.79 2.01 -8.13
N SER A 152 -3.90 1.64 -9.09
CA SER A 152 -4.26 1.61 -10.51
C SER A 152 -4.99 0.32 -10.92
N HIS A 153 -4.75 -0.81 -10.23
CA HIS A 153 -5.25 -2.11 -10.66
C HIS A 153 -6.21 -2.76 -9.66
N ASP A 154 -6.17 -2.39 -8.38
CA ASP A 154 -7.07 -2.91 -7.36
C ASP A 154 -8.26 -1.95 -7.17
N ARG A 155 -9.36 -2.29 -7.83
CA ARG A 155 -10.59 -1.49 -7.79
C ARG A 155 -11.18 -1.40 -6.38
N TYR A 156 -11.09 -2.47 -5.57
CA TYR A 156 -11.67 -2.50 -4.23
C TYR A 156 -10.99 -1.52 -3.29
N LEU A 157 -9.64 -1.49 -3.31
CA LEU A 157 -8.89 -0.51 -2.53
C LEU A 157 -9.18 0.92 -3.02
N ARG A 158 -9.20 1.11 -4.33
CA ARG A 158 -9.45 2.42 -4.92
C ARG A 158 -10.83 2.95 -4.57
N GLU A 159 -11.88 2.13 -4.73
CA GLU A 159 -13.26 2.50 -4.40
C GLU A 159 -13.41 2.78 -2.91
N ALA A 160 -12.91 1.90 -2.03
CA ALA A 160 -12.95 2.07 -0.59
C ALA A 160 -12.21 3.34 -0.14
N PHE A 161 -11.01 3.57 -0.68
CA PHE A 161 -10.22 4.77 -0.38
C PHE A 161 -10.92 6.05 -0.85
N THR A 162 -11.44 6.06 -2.08
CA THR A 162 -12.15 7.24 -2.62
C THR A 162 -13.37 7.58 -1.79
N ALA A 163 -14.15 6.57 -1.37
CA ALA A 163 -15.32 6.76 -0.53
C ALA A 163 -14.95 7.24 0.88
N ASP A 164 -13.92 6.66 1.50
CA ASP A 164 -13.47 7.06 2.85
C ASP A 164 -12.90 8.48 2.85
N LEU A 165 -12.10 8.83 1.83
CA LEU A 165 -11.56 10.18 1.67
C LEU A 165 -12.68 11.22 1.47
N ALA A 166 -13.66 10.94 0.61
CA ALA A 166 -14.80 11.84 0.40
C ALA A 166 -15.62 12.07 1.68
N ARG A 167 -15.72 11.06 2.55
CA ARG A 167 -16.42 11.15 3.84
C ARG A 167 -15.62 11.95 4.88
N LYS A 168 -14.30 11.73 4.97
CA LYS A 168 -13.45 12.33 6.02
C LYS A 168 -12.87 13.69 5.63
N ALA A 169 -12.65 13.92 4.35
CA ALA A 169 -12.07 15.15 3.80
C ALA A 169 -12.77 15.55 2.48
N PRO A 170 -14.04 15.99 2.55
CA PRO A 170 -14.89 16.21 1.36
C PRO A 170 -14.35 17.27 0.39
N GLY A 171 -13.44 18.12 0.81
CA GLY A 171 -12.76 19.07 -0.07
C GLY A 171 -11.61 18.48 -0.87
N LEU A 172 -11.15 17.26 -0.55
CA LEU A 172 -10.12 16.57 -1.28
C LEU A 172 -10.74 15.55 -2.23
N ARG A 173 -10.32 15.55 -3.49
CA ARG A 173 -10.86 14.63 -4.49
C ARG A 173 -9.77 13.80 -5.15
N CYS A 174 -10.02 12.50 -5.30
CA CYS A 174 -9.15 11.61 -6.06
C CYS A 174 -9.20 11.95 -7.54
N VAL A 175 -8.04 11.99 -8.19
CA VAL A 175 -7.91 12.23 -9.64
C VAL A 175 -6.93 11.23 -10.26
N GLU A 176 -7.07 11.02 -11.56
CA GLU A 176 -6.06 10.29 -12.32
C GLU A 176 -4.78 11.14 -12.44
N PRO A 177 -3.60 10.52 -12.31
CA PRO A 177 -2.36 11.24 -12.50
C PRO A 177 -2.24 11.72 -13.94
N ARG A 178 -1.80 12.96 -14.13
CA ARG A 178 -1.56 13.53 -15.47
C ARG A 178 -0.34 12.92 -16.15
N GLN A 179 0.59 12.37 -15.37
CA GLN A 179 1.82 11.74 -15.82
C GLN A 179 2.20 10.59 -14.88
N ASP A 180 3.10 9.72 -15.32
CA ASP A 180 3.61 8.66 -14.46
C ASP A 180 4.47 9.20 -13.31
N ALA A 181 4.73 8.34 -12.32
CA ALA A 181 5.49 8.73 -11.13
C ALA A 181 6.93 9.16 -11.43
N ALA A 182 7.55 8.64 -12.50
CA ALA A 182 8.92 8.98 -12.87
C ALA A 182 8.98 10.38 -13.49
N ALA A 183 8.05 10.68 -14.41
CA ALA A 183 7.92 12.00 -14.99
C ALA A 183 7.56 13.07 -13.95
N GLY A 184 6.63 12.76 -13.03
CA GLY A 184 6.30 13.66 -11.92
C GLY A 184 7.47 13.95 -10.99
N ALA A 185 8.27 12.94 -10.66
CA ALA A 185 9.48 13.11 -9.86
C ALA A 185 10.55 13.95 -10.57
N ALA A 186 10.73 13.76 -11.88
CA ALA A 186 11.67 14.55 -12.68
C ALA A 186 11.24 16.03 -12.75
N MET A 187 9.94 16.30 -12.91
CA MET A 187 9.42 17.67 -12.90
C MET A 187 9.64 18.35 -11.54
N LEU A 188 9.33 17.66 -10.45
CA LEU A 188 9.59 18.16 -9.09
C LEU A 188 11.06 18.50 -8.88
N ALA A 189 11.98 17.63 -9.31
CA ALA A 189 13.41 17.87 -9.20
C ALA A 189 13.86 19.08 -10.03
N LEU A 190 13.33 19.27 -11.23
CA LEU A 190 13.60 20.44 -12.08
C LEU A 190 13.08 21.73 -11.46
N ASP A 191 11.89 21.70 -10.85
CA ASP A 191 11.33 22.86 -10.16
C ASP A 191 12.16 23.24 -8.94
N MET A 192 12.60 22.28 -8.14
CA MET A 192 13.50 22.54 -6.99
C MET A 192 14.82 23.16 -7.42
N LEU A 193 15.41 22.71 -8.53
CA LEU A 193 16.63 23.28 -9.09
C LEU A 193 16.43 24.72 -9.57
N ARG A 194 15.28 25.05 -10.18
CA ARG A 194 14.94 26.40 -10.63
C ARG A 194 14.67 27.37 -9.50
N GLU A 195 14.11 26.87 -8.40
CA GLU A 195 13.82 27.64 -7.19
C GLU A 195 15.06 27.80 -6.27
N GLY A 196 16.21 27.20 -6.63
CA GLY A 196 17.47 27.31 -5.86
C GLY A 196 17.43 26.58 -4.52
N GLN A 197 16.51 25.66 -4.31
CA GLN A 197 16.47 24.80 -3.11
C GLN A 197 17.36 23.57 -3.33
N PRO A 198 18.31 23.30 -2.41
CA PRO A 198 19.22 22.15 -2.49
C PRO A 198 18.51 20.80 -2.32
#